data_28c51c42c2756f58d27832d7307eca8b
#
_entry.id   28c51c42c2756f58d27832d7307eca8b
#
_cell.length_a   1.000
_cell.length_b   1.000
_cell.length_c   1.000
_cell.angle_alpha   90.00
_cell.angle_beta   90.00
_cell.angle_gamma   90.00
#
_symmetry.space_group_name_H-M   'P 1'
#
loop_
_entity.id
_entity.type
_entity.pdbx_description
1 polymer ?
#
loop_
_entity_poly.entity_id
_entity_poly.type
_entity_poly.pdbx_seq_one_letter_code
_entity_poly.pdbx_strand_id
1 'polypeptide(L)'
;MQKEGLLAPNDRQNKGLRHAMHGVMALNVAAAASTIFLDGHRALIAGGVAVTCSVLVLLVALAATRLVAADMKQHLELFDQAQGTSRQIEELFAMTDMLQAAEDHDDAGAVLMATAHRLLPEYGGALYVFNNSRDRLDLAKAWNVSENFDPAATLLPGNCWALKRGKPHINDASSDTLCCMHHIGSVATVEVPMMARGQVFGLLVLAYDGAEAFQNLKGIRRVTRALADSMSLALSNIALREKLRTQSLRDPLTGLYNRRYMEDALERYLSLAERTGAATSVVMIDLDNFKRLNDNYGHAKGDAVLRDVAGQFVGALRPSDVVARYGGEELMVILPNCGVEDAAAKAEMLRMRIESLSEVHGAPISASFGVATVPETSINAADVIPMADAALYAAKNAGKNCVIAADKRSTSPDDLVGPRLAVTG
;
A
#
# COMPACT_ATOMS: atom_id res chain seq x y z
N MET A 1 -22.98 -28.14 12.99
CA MET A 1 -24.33 -28.69 12.80
C MET A 1 -24.88 -28.29 11.45
N GLN A 2 -24.55 -29.00 10.35
CA GLN A 2 -25.23 -28.90 9.03
C GLN A 2 -24.59 -29.92 8.08
N LYS A 3 -24.67 -31.21 8.36
CA LYS A 3 -24.23 -32.31 7.47
C LYS A 3 -25.38 -33.22 7.02
N GLU A 4 -26.63 -32.90 7.36
CA GLU A 4 -27.77 -33.81 7.13
C GLU A 4 -28.69 -33.41 5.95
N GLY A 5 -28.43 -32.31 5.22
CA GLY A 5 -29.34 -31.82 4.15
C GLY A 5 -29.07 -32.30 2.74
N LEU A 6 -27.91 -32.92 2.45
CA LEU A 6 -27.42 -33.16 1.05
C LEU A 6 -27.67 -34.60 0.54
N LEU A 7 -28.34 -35.50 1.29
CA LEU A 7 -28.54 -36.89 0.88
C LEU A 7 -29.96 -37.25 0.43
N ALA A 8 -30.86 -36.28 0.25
CA ALA A 8 -32.28 -36.56 0.04
C ALA A 8 -32.79 -36.86 -1.40
N PRO A 9 -32.12 -36.49 -2.53
CA PRO A 9 -32.64 -36.82 -3.87
C PRO A 9 -32.41 -38.26 -4.31
N ASN A 10 -31.34 -38.91 -3.83
CA ASN A 10 -30.89 -40.22 -4.31
C ASN A 10 -31.66 -41.41 -3.76
N ASP A 11 -32.40 -41.27 -2.66
CA ASP A 11 -33.12 -42.37 -2.01
C ASP A 11 -34.38 -42.80 -2.77
N ARG A 12 -35.06 -41.87 -3.49
CA ARG A 12 -36.24 -42.22 -4.32
C ARG A 12 -35.86 -42.95 -5.60
N GLN A 13 -34.77 -42.52 -6.28
CA GLN A 13 -34.30 -43.22 -7.50
C GLN A 13 -33.75 -44.61 -7.18
N ASN A 14 -32.97 -44.74 -6.11
CA ASN A 14 -32.49 -46.04 -5.65
C ASN A 14 -33.62 -46.99 -5.19
N LYS A 15 -34.70 -46.48 -4.59
CA LYS A 15 -35.89 -47.30 -4.27
C LYS A 15 -36.60 -47.76 -5.53
N GLY A 16 -36.76 -46.93 -6.55
CA GLY A 16 -37.34 -47.32 -7.83
C GLY A 16 -36.55 -48.40 -8.53
N LEU A 17 -35.23 -48.27 -8.59
CA LEU A 17 -34.33 -49.25 -9.17
C LEU A 17 -34.33 -50.60 -8.42
N ARG A 18 -34.32 -50.57 -7.09
CA ARG A 18 -34.45 -51.78 -6.24
C ARG A 18 -35.78 -52.48 -6.45
N HIS A 19 -36.88 -51.75 -6.55
CA HIS A 19 -38.20 -52.35 -6.82
C HIS A 19 -38.28 -52.96 -8.21
N ALA A 20 -37.73 -52.31 -9.24
CA ALA A 20 -37.61 -52.87 -10.57
C ALA A 20 -36.76 -54.17 -10.59
N MET A 21 -35.61 -54.17 -9.94
CA MET A 21 -34.75 -55.35 -9.83
C MET A 21 -35.44 -56.49 -9.07
N HIS A 22 -36.14 -56.22 -7.96
CA HIS A 22 -36.87 -57.25 -7.24
C HIS A 22 -38.04 -57.83 -8.02
N GLY A 23 -38.79 -56.96 -8.78
CA GLY A 23 -39.86 -57.41 -9.68
C GLY A 23 -39.37 -58.34 -10.76
N VAL A 24 -38.24 -58.02 -11.38
CA VAL A 24 -37.68 -58.86 -12.46
C VAL A 24 -37.03 -60.14 -11.91
N MET A 25 -36.44 -60.04 -10.72
CA MET A 25 -35.90 -61.22 -10.02
C MET A 25 -37.04 -62.21 -9.66
N ALA A 26 -38.17 -61.71 -9.19
CA ALA A 26 -39.36 -62.50 -8.91
C ALA A 26 -39.95 -63.14 -10.19
N LEU A 27 -39.99 -62.40 -11.31
CA LEU A 27 -40.41 -62.90 -12.63
C LEU A 27 -39.50 -64.04 -13.13
N ASN A 28 -38.20 -63.87 -12.97
CA ASN A 28 -37.18 -64.92 -13.36
C ASN A 28 -37.32 -66.19 -12.49
N VAL A 29 -37.56 -66.05 -11.21
CA VAL A 29 -37.82 -67.21 -10.31
C VAL A 29 -39.08 -67.89 -10.66
N ALA A 30 -40.16 -67.15 -10.98
CA ALA A 30 -41.43 -67.74 -11.43
C ALA A 30 -41.31 -68.43 -12.82
N ALA A 31 -40.57 -67.85 -13.72
CA ALA A 31 -40.31 -68.48 -15.01
C ALA A 31 -39.47 -69.75 -14.91
N ALA A 32 -38.45 -69.77 -14.05
CA ALA A 32 -37.64 -70.96 -13.76
C ALA A 32 -38.44 -72.07 -13.07
N ALA A 33 -39.32 -71.71 -12.15
CA ALA A 33 -40.20 -72.67 -11.48
C ALA A 33 -41.23 -73.25 -12.45
N SER A 34 -41.74 -72.50 -13.43
CA SER A 34 -42.68 -73.00 -14.41
C SER A 34 -42.07 -74.00 -15.40
N THR A 35 -40.75 -73.96 -15.61
CA THR A 35 -40.04 -74.94 -16.50
C THR A 35 -40.05 -76.35 -15.91
N ILE A 36 -40.26 -76.51 -14.60
CA ILE A 36 -40.28 -77.83 -13.93
C ILE A 36 -41.62 -78.57 -14.19
N PHE A 37 -42.67 -77.86 -14.53
CA PHE A 37 -44.03 -78.39 -14.70
C PHE A 37 -44.54 -78.43 -16.13
N LEU A 38 -43.71 -78.09 -17.15
CA LEU A 38 -44.09 -77.98 -18.54
C LEU A 38 -43.47 -79.11 -19.39
N ASP A 39 -44.27 -79.77 -20.27
CA ASP A 39 -43.76 -80.78 -21.18
C ASP A 39 -42.92 -80.19 -22.29
N GLY A 40 -41.73 -80.83 -22.54
CA GLY A 40 -40.75 -80.70 -23.61
C GLY A 40 -40.65 -79.34 -24.35
N HIS A 41 -41.50 -79.09 -25.33
CA HIS A 41 -41.44 -77.88 -26.16
C HIS A 41 -41.79 -76.60 -25.42
N ARG A 42 -42.69 -76.64 -24.46
CA ARG A 42 -43.10 -75.50 -23.64
C ARG A 42 -42.05 -75.12 -22.60
N ALA A 43 -41.29 -76.05 -22.10
CA ALA A 43 -40.16 -75.87 -21.20
C ALA A 43 -38.99 -75.14 -21.89
N LEU A 44 -38.71 -75.47 -23.16
CA LEU A 44 -37.69 -74.75 -23.94
C LEU A 44 -38.04 -73.27 -24.21
N ILE A 45 -39.31 -72.98 -24.51
CA ILE A 45 -39.77 -71.58 -24.72
C ILE A 45 -39.70 -70.79 -23.38
N ALA A 46 -40.13 -71.36 -22.30
CA ALA A 46 -40.06 -70.72 -20.99
C ALA A 46 -38.63 -70.45 -20.53
N GLY A 47 -37.67 -71.37 -20.78
CA GLY A 47 -36.25 -71.21 -20.54
C GLY A 47 -35.64 -70.09 -21.40
N GLY A 48 -36.00 -70.04 -22.67
CA GLY A 48 -35.56 -68.95 -23.55
C GLY A 48 -36.04 -67.57 -23.11
N VAL A 49 -37.30 -67.43 -22.67
CA VAL A 49 -37.82 -66.19 -22.11
C VAL A 49 -37.11 -65.78 -20.79
N ALA A 50 -36.82 -66.74 -19.95
CA ALA A 50 -36.12 -66.45 -18.68
C ALA A 50 -34.67 -65.93 -18.92
N VAL A 51 -33.96 -66.55 -19.90
CA VAL A 51 -32.61 -66.07 -20.28
C VAL A 51 -32.64 -64.68 -20.90
N THR A 52 -33.60 -64.39 -21.82
CA THR A 52 -33.73 -63.04 -22.39
C THR A 52 -34.11 -61.99 -21.37
N CYS A 53 -34.99 -62.28 -20.44
CA CYS A 53 -35.30 -61.38 -19.31
C CYS A 53 -34.10 -61.12 -18.43
N SER A 54 -33.31 -62.14 -18.13
CA SER A 54 -32.07 -62.00 -17.30
C SER A 54 -31.04 -61.15 -17.98
N VAL A 55 -30.83 -61.30 -19.29
CA VAL A 55 -29.92 -60.46 -20.07
C VAL A 55 -30.41 -59.02 -20.12
N LEU A 56 -31.71 -58.79 -20.29
CA LEU A 56 -32.30 -57.43 -20.28
C LEU A 56 -32.11 -56.74 -18.95
N VAL A 57 -32.31 -57.45 -17.79
CA VAL A 57 -32.08 -56.93 -16.45
C VAL A 57 -30.63 -56.54 -16.25
N LEU A 58 -29.71 -57.41 -16.69
CA LEU A 58 -28.26 -57.13 -16.61
C LEU A 58 -27.90 -55.88 -17.39
N LEU A 59 -28.43 -55.71 -18.61
CA LEU A 59 -28.21 -54.53 -19.45
C LEU A 59 -28.78 -53.25 -18.81
N VAL A 60 -30.00 -53.32 -18.24
CA VAL A 60 -30.63 -52.19 -17.51
C VAL A 60 -29.81 -51.85 -16.28
N ALA A 61 -29.37 -52.83 -15.49
CA ALA A 61 -28.53 -52.62 -14.34
C ALA A 61 -27.20 -51.96 -14.68
N LEU A 62 -26.55 -52.44 -15.76
CA LEU A 62 -25.31 -51.85 -16.27
C LEU A 62 -25.50 -50.41 -16.76
N ALA A 63 -26.60 -50.12 -17.47
CA ALA A 63 -26.93 -48.77 -17.91
C ALA A 63 -27.20 -47.86 -16.73
N ALA A 64 -27.95 -48.32 -15.72
CA ALA A 64 -28.25 -47.55 -14.50
C ALA A 64 -26.97 -47.25 -13.67
N THR A 65 -26.08 -48.21 -13.54
CA THR A 65 -24.79 -48.01 -12.83
C THR A 65 -23.88 -46.98 -13.56
N ARG A 66 -23.89 -47.01 -14.88
CA ARG A 66 -23.13 -46.02 -15.71
C ARG A 66 -23.73 -44.61 -15.56
N LEU A 67 -25.05 -44.48 -15.57
CA LEU A 67 -25.72 -43.21 -15.36
C LEU A 67 -25.44 -42.63 -13.98
N VAL A 68 -25.55 -43.44 -12.92
CA VAL A 68 -25.24 -43.05 -11.54
C VAL A 68 -23.77 -42.65 -11.39
N ALA A 69 -22.85 -43.40 -12.03
CA ALA A 69 -21.42 -43.08 -11.98
C ALA A 69 -21.10 -41.77 -12.72
N ALA A 70 -21.76 -41.48 -13.84
CA ALA A 70 -21.62 -40.22 -14.57
C ALA A 70 -22.15 -39.03 -13.80
N ASP A 71 -23.33 -39.17 -13.18
CA ASP A 71 -23.95 -38.16 -12.32
C ASP A 71 -23.07 -37.86 -11.10
N MET A 72 -22.56 -38.89 -10.45
CA MET A 72 -21.66 -38.78 -9.30
C MET A 72 -20.35 -38.08 -9.67
N LYS A 73 -19.79 -38.37 -10.85
CA LYS A 73 -18.60 -37.69 -11.36
C LYS A 73 -18.87 -36.21 -11.59
N GLN A 74 -19.99 -35.86 -12.18
CA GLN A 74 -20.39 -34.48 -12.42
C GLN A 74 -20.60 -33.72 -11.08
N HIS A 75 -21.23 -34.36 -10.10
CA HIS A 75 -21.40 -33.75 -8.77
C HIS A 75 -20.05 -33.54 -8.06
N LEU A 76 -19.09 -34.47 -8.16
CA LEU A 76 -17.74 -34.30 -7.62
C LEU A 76 -17.00 -33.15 -8.27
N GLU A 77 -17.07 -33.03 -9.59
CA GLU A 77 -16.45 -31.93 -10.33
C GLU A 77 -17.05 -30.56 -9.93
N LEU A 78 -18.39 -30.48 -9.78
CA LEU A 78 -19.05 -29.27 -9.28
C LEU A 78 -18.67 -28.93 -7.83
N PHE A 79 -18.53 -29.94 -6.98
CA PHE A 79 -18.14 -29.78 -5.60
C PHE A 79 -16.69 -29.27 -5.49
N ASP A 80 -15.75 -29.84 -6.27
CA ASP A 80 -14.37 -29.41 -6.31
C ASP A 80 -14.24 -27.97 -6.84
N GLN A 81 -15.01 -27.62 -7.87
CA GLN A 81 -15.07 -26.24 -8.39
C GLN A 81 -15.62 -25.27 -7.33
N ALA A 82 -16.66 -25.65 -6.61
CA ALA A 82 -17.24 -24.83 -5.55
C ALA A 82 -16.26 -24.63 -4.39
N GLN A 83 -15.56 -25.70 -3.97
CA GLN A 83 -14.52 -25.61 -2.95
C GLN A 83 -13.35 -24.73 -3.39
N GLY A 84 -12.88 -24.90 -4.62
CA GLY A 84 -11.82 -24.06 -5.19
C GLY A 84 -12.19 -22.58 -5.20
N THR A 85 -13.41 -22.26 -5.60
CA THR A 85 -13.93 -20.89 -5.59
C THR A 85 -14.06 -20.34 -4.16
N SER A 86 -14.56 -21.14 -3.22
CA SER A 86 -14.66 -20.73 -1.80
C SER A 86 -13.30 -20.38 -1.23
N ARG A 87 -12.30 -21.22 -1.48
CA ARG A 87 -10.91 -20.98 -1.04
C ARG A 87 -10.33 -19.69 -1.64
N GLN A 88 -10.57 -19.44 -2.93
CA GLN A 88 -10.12 -18.20 -3.57
C GLN A 88 -10.75 -16.95 -2.91
N ILE A 89 -12.02 -17.03 -2.58
CA ILE A 89 -12.74 -15.95 -1.90
C ILE A 89 -12.17 -15.72 -0.51
N GLU A 90 -11.94 -16.77 0.28
CA GLU A 90 -11.35 -16.68 1.62
C GLU A 90 -9.95 -16.02 1.60
N GLU A 91 -9.10 -16.41 0.66
CA GLU A 91 -7.76 -15.82 0.49
C GLU A 91 -7.82 -14.33 0.08
N LEU A 92 -8.75 -13.95 -0.78
CA LEU A 92 -8.95 -12.54 -1.16
C LEU A 92 -9.49 -11.70 0.00
N PHE A 93 -10.39 -12.25 0.84
CA PHE A 93 -10.84 -11.58 2.05
C PHE A 93 -9.71 -11.39 3.05
N ALA A 94 -8.92 -12.44 3.31
CA ALA A 94 -7.76 -12.38 4.18
C ALA A 94 -6.73 -11.33 3.68
N MET A 95 -6.48 -11.29 2.37
CA MET A 95 -5.64 -10.26 1.75
C MET A 95 -6.19 -8.86 2.01
N THR A 96 -7.50 -8.66 1.82
CA THR A 96 -8.12 -7.34 1.99
C THR A 96 -8.03 -6.87 3.44
N ASP A 97 -8.20 -7.77 4.41
CA ASP A 97 -8.04 -7.47 5.82
C ASP A 97 -6.59 -7.07 6.16
N MET A 98 -5.61 -7.82 5.69
CA MET A 98 -4.19 -7.49 5.88
C MET A 98 -3.80 -6.17 5.20
N LEU A 99 -4.32 -5.88 4.01
CA LEU A 99 -4.09 -4.62 3.30
C LEU A 99 -4.64 -3.40 4.02
N GLN A 100 -5.67 -3.54 4.87
CA GLN A 100 -6.18 -2.43 5.69
C GLN A 100 -5.17 -2.02 6.78
N ALA A 101 -4.36 -2.96 7.26
CA ALA A 101 -3.31 -2.73 8.25
C ALA A 101 -1.99 -2.22 7.62
N ALA A 102 -1.82 -2.31 6.30
CA ALA A 102 -0.61 -1.85 5.62
C ALA A 102 -0.38 -0.36 5.84
N GLU A 103 0.84 0.00 6.24
CA GLU A 103 1.21 1.39 6.51
C GLU A 103 1.79 2.08 5.27
N ASP A 104 2.51 1.33 4.44
CA ASP A 104 3.18 1.84 3.25
C ASP A 104 3.02 0.92 2.01
N HIS A 105 3.66 1.31 0.91
CA HIS A 105 3.63 0.58 -0.35
C HIS A 105 4.37 -0.76 -0.28
N ASP A 106 5.39 -0.88 0.58
CA ASP A 106 6.21 -2.08 0.73
C ASP A 106 5.45 -3.17 1.47
N ASP A 107 4.75 -2.81 2.55
CA ASP A 107 3.83 -3.68 3.28
C ASP A 107 2.73 -4.21 2.38
N ALA A 108 2.06 -3.30 1.66
CA ALA A 108 0.98 -3.69 0.74
C ALA A 108 1.49 -4.62 -0.38
N GLY A 109 2.68 -4.36 -0.90
CA GLY A 109 3.34 -5.21 -1.88
C GLY A 109 3.68 -6.59 -1.36
N ALA A 110 4.13 -6.71 -0.11
CA ALA A 110 4.42 -7.98 0.54
C ALA A 110 3.15 -8.84 0.73
N VAL A 111 2.06 -8.23 1.15
CA VAL A 111 0.74 -8.90 1.27
C VAL A 111 0.26 -9.41 -0.08
N LEU A 112 0.34 -8.58 -1.13
CA LEU A 112 -0.03 -8.98 -2.49
C LEU A 112 0.79 -10.18 -2.97
N MET A 113 2.12 -10.12 -2.84
CA MET A 113 3.03 -11.17 -3.27
C MET A 113 2.73 -12.50 -2.55
N ALA A 114 2.55 -12.47 -1.22
CA ALA A 114 2.22 -13.66 -0.45
C ALA A 114 0.88 -14.28 -0.85
N THR A 115 -0.12 -13.47 -1.14
CA THR A 115 -1.44 -13.93 -1.58
C THR A 115 -1.40 -14.46 -3.01
N ALA A 116 -0.70 -13.76 -3.92
CA ALA A 116 -0.52 -14.22 -5.30
C ALA A 116 0.19 -15.57 -5.36
N HIS A 117 1.20 -15.81 -4.52
CA HIS A 117 1.90 -17.09 -4.42
C HIS A 117 0.99 -18.24 -3.97
N ARG A 118 0.02 -17.99 -3.07
CA ARG A 118 -0.94 -19.01 -2.63
C ARG A 118 -2.03 -19.30 -3.66
N LEU A 119 -2.51 -18.25 -4.34
CA LEU A 119 -3.60 -18.39 -5.33
C LEU A 119 -3.11 -18.83 -6.71
N LEU A 120 -1.91 -18.41 -7.10
CA LEU A 120 -1.35 -18.53 -8.43
C LEU A 120 0.13 -18.96 -8.36
N PRO A 121 0.46 -20.13 -7.77
CA PRO A 121 1.85 -20.55 -7.51
C PRO A 121 2.69 -20.75 -8.78
N GLU A 122 2.04 -21.05 -9.90
CA GLU A 122 2.70 -21.30 -11.19
C GLU A 122 2.96 -20.03 -12.00
N TYR A 123 2.49 -18.86 -11.50
CA TYR A 123 2.59 -17.61 -12.23
C TYR A 123 3.69 -16.72 -11.65
N GLY A 124 4.51 -16.16 -12.52
CA GLY A 124 5.38 -15.05 -12.19
C GLY A 124 4.59 -13.76 -12.05
N GLY A 125 5.12 -12.78 -11.33
CA GLY A 125 4.43 -11.52 -11.21
C GLY A 125 5.33 -10.34 -10.89
N ALA A 126 4.84 -9.14 -11.20
CA ALA A 126 5.46 -7.87 -10.89
C ALA A 126 4.42 -6.83 -10.50
N LEU A 127 4.73 -6.09 -9.46
CA LEU A 127 3.96 -4.96 -8.99
C LEU A 127 4.72 -3.67 -9.31
N TYR A 128 4.11 -2.81 -10.09
CA TYR A 128 4.63 -1.48 -10.41
C TYR A 128 3.76 -0.40 -9.76
N VAL A 129 4.41 0.59 -9.17
CA VAL A 129 3.76 1.73 -8.52
C VAL A 129 4.30 3.03 -9.13
N PHE A 130 3.45 4.05 -9.25
CA PHE A 130 3.89 5.36 -9.74
C PHE A 130 4.90 5.98 -8.78
N ASN A 131 5.96 6.57 -9.35
CA ASN A 131 6.87 7.43 -8.61
C ASN A 131 6.16 8.72 -8.13
N ASN A 132 6.84 9.52 -7.32
CA ASN A 132 6.28 10.75 -6.76
C ASN A 132 5.87 11.78 -7.83
N SER A 133 6.59 11.85 -8.94
CA SER A 133 6.31 12.77 -10.08
C SER A 133 5.19 12.24 -10.99
N ARG A 134 4.78 10.97 -10.83
CA ARG A 134 3.77 10.27 -11.64
C ARG A 134 4.09 10.22 -13.15
N ASP A 135 5.33 10.34 -13.53
CA ASP A 135 5.81 10.28 -14.92
C ASP A 135 6.22 8.87 -15.34
N ARG A 136 6.55 7.99 -14.39
CA ARG A 136 6.91 6.60 -14.62
C ARG A 136 6.40 5.70 -13.49
N LEU A 137 6.42 4.40 -13.73
CA LEU A 137 6.19 3.39 -12.72
C LEU A 137 7.51 2.71 -12.38
N ASP A 138 7.77 2.58 -11.10
CA ASP A 138 8.94 1.87 -10.57
C ASP A 138 8.50 0.47 -10.09
N LEU A 139 9.37 -0.53 -10.28
CA LEU A 139 9.12 -1.90 -9.82
C LEU A 139 9.18 -1.94 -8.29
N ALA A 140 8.05 -2.20 -7.65
CA ALA A 140 7.96 -2.30 -6.20
C ALA A 140 8.25 -3.73 -5.71
N LYS A 141 7.69 -4.75 -6.35
CA LYS A 141 7.89 -6.16 -6.01
C LYS A 141 7.88 -7.03 -7.27
N ALA A 142 8.66 -8.13 -7.25
CA ALA A 142 8.60 -9.19 -8.25
C ALA A 142 8.71 -10.55 -7.57
N TRP A 143 8.08 -11.56 -8.15
CA TRP A 143 8.13 -12.94 -7.66
C TRP A 143 8.10 -13.94 -8.80
N ASN A 144 8.61 -15.16 -8.57
CA ASN A 144 8.77 -16.20 -9.57
C ASN A 144 9.42 -15.68 -10.85
N VAL A 145 10.47 -14.84 -10.68
CA VAL A 145 11.28 -14.32 -11.80
C VAL A 145 12.08 -15.47 -12.40
N SER A 146 12.14 -15.53 -13.73
CA SER A 146 12.86 -16.56 -14.49
C SER A 146 13.64 -15.92 -15.64
N GLU A 147 14.47 -16.71 -16.32
CA GLU A 147 15.20 -16.23 -17.51
C GLU A 147 14.27 -15.69 -18.60
N ASN A 148 13.03 -16.21 -18.67
CA ASN A 148 12.03 -15.81 -19.63
C ASN A 148 11.12 -14.67 -19.13
N PHE A 149 11.10 -14.41 -17.81
CA PHE A 149 10.33 -13.34 -17.20
C PHE A 149 11.22 -12.53 -16.24
N ASP A 150 11.80 -11.46 -16.76
CA ASP A 150 12.60 -10.49 -16.01
C ASP A 150 11.95 -9.10 -16.13
N PRO A 151 11.16 -8.69 -15.12
CA PRO A 151 10.45 -7.42 -15.16
C PRO A 151 11.41 -6.24 -15.07
N ALA A 152 11.30 -5.29 -16.01
CA ALA A 152 12.12 -4.09 -16.04
C ALA A 152 11.99 -3.27 -14.76
N ALA A 153 13.08 -2.63 -14.31
CA ALA A 153 13.08 -1.81 -13.10
C ALA A 153 12.09 -0.62 -13.18
N THR A 154 11.83 -0.12 -14.39
CA THR A 154 10.93 1.02 -14.62
C THR A 154 10.09 0.84 -15.88
N LEU A 155 8.86 1.37 -15.87
CA LEU A 155 7.95 1.40 -17.01
C LEU A 155 7.43 2.82 -17.27
N LEU A 156 7.32 3.17 -18.55
CA LEU A 156 6.63 4.41 -18.96
C LEU A 156 5.15 4.13 -19.21
N PRO A 157 4.22 4.89 -18.60
CA PRO A 157 2.78 4.68 -18.75
C PRO A 157 2.32 4.70 -20.21
N GLY A 158 2.97 5.55 -21.02
CA GLY A 158 2.70 5.67 -22.45
C GLY A 158 3.01 4.42 -23.28
N ASN A 159 3.76 3.47 -22.76
CA ASN A 159 4.14 2.24 -23.45
C ASN A 159 3.23 1.05 -23.11
N CYS A 160 2.28 1.21 -22.19
CA CYS A 160 1.39 0.16 -21.72
C CYS A 160 -0.05 0.34 -22.22
N TRP A 161 -0.55 -0.63 -22.95
CA TRP A 161 -1.94 -0.62 -23.42
C TRP A 161 -2.97 -0.80 -22.30
N ALA A 162 -2.61 -1.54 -21.24
CA ALA A 162 -3.49 -1.69 -20.08
C ALA A 162 -3.73 -0.33 -19.41
N LEU A 163 -2.66 0.45 -19.19
CA LEU A 163 -2.73 1.79 -18.59
C LEU A 163 -3.46 2.80 -19.48
N LYS A 164 -3.17 2.81 -20.80
CA LYS A 164 -3.84 3.71 -21.75
C LYS A 164 -5.35 3.49 -21.81
N ARG A 165 -5.79 2.25 -21.69
CA ARG A 165 -7.20 1.87 -21.82
C ARG A 165 -7.93 1.80 -20.49
N GLY A 166 -7.20 1.78 -19.36
CA GLY A 166 -7.77 1.52 -18.03
C GLY A 166 -8.43 0.13 -17.93
N LYS A 167 -7.94 -0.86 -18.69
CA LYS A 167 -8.53 -2.21 -18.78
C LYS A 167 -7.44 -3.27 -18.84
N PRO A 168 -7.70 -4.49 -18.33
CA PRO A 168 -6.76 -5.60 -18.46
C PRO A 168 -6.34 -5.83 -19.92
N HIS A 169 -5.07 -6.09 -20.14
CA HIS A 169 -4.46 -6.38 -21.41
C HIS A 169 -3.59 -7.63 -21.34
N ILE A 170 -3.66 -8.50 -22.34
CA ILE A 170 -2.81 -9.68 -22.45
C ILE A 170 -1.80 -9.42 -23.55
N ASN A 171 -0.52 -9.57 -23.24
CA ASN A 171 0.58 -9.58 -24.20
C ASN A 171 0.96 -11.05 -24.46
N ASP A 172 0.94 -11.44 -25.71
CA ASP A 172 1.36 -12.76 -26.16
C ASP A 172 1.97 -12.64 -27.55
N ALA A 173 3.29 -12.71 -27.62
CA ALA A 173 4.04 -12.58 -28.86
C ALA A 173 3.78 -13.75 -29.85
N SER A 174 3.25 -14.89 -29.36
CA SER A 174 2.89 -16.04 -30.21
C SER A 174 1.53 -15.89 -30.88
N SER A 175 0.71 -14.93 -30.42
CA SER A 175 -0.62 -14.64 -30.97
C SER A 175 -0.60 -13.33 -31.75
N ASP A 176 -1.59 -13.13 -32.61
CA ASP A 176 -1.77 -11.90 -33.41
C ASP A 176 -2.27 -10.72 -32.56
N THR A 177 -1.89 -10.69 -31.26
CA THR A 177 -2.29 -9.64 -30.30
C THR A 177 -1.29 -8.50 -30.30
N LEU A 178 -1.82 -7.27 -30.17
CA LEU A 178 -1.00 -6.07 -30.03
C LEU A 178 -0.32 -6.08 -28.65
N CYS A 179 1.01 -6.27 -28.61
CA CYS A 179 1.79 -6.25 -27.39
C CYS A 179 2.12 -4.82 -26.94
N CYS A 180 2.32 -4.64 -25.64
CA CYS A 180 2.85 -3.40 -25.06
C CYS A 180 4.33 -3.21 -25.47
N MET A 181 4.76 -1.96 -25.64
CA MET A 181 6.14 -1.67 -26.05
C MET A 181 7.19 -2.08 -25.02
N HIS A 182 6.80 -2.17 -23.76
CA HIS A 182 7.68 -2.63 -22.67
C HIS A 182 7.69 -4.15 -22.50
N HIS A 183 6.82 -4.86 -23.23
CA HIS A 183 6.81 -6.32 -23.22
C HIS A 183 8.02 -6.84 -24.00
N ILE A 184 8.99 -7.39 -23.27
CA ILE A 184 10.23 -7.94 -23.83
C ILE A 184 10.25 -9.43 -23.49
N GLY A 185 10.48 -10.26 -24.51
CA GLY A 185 10.59 -11.71 -24.35
C GLY A 185 9.42 -12.51 -24.92
N SER A 186 9.46 -13.84 -24.71
CA SER A 186 8.51 -14.81 -25.24
C SER A 186 7.38 -15.16 -24.27
N VAL A 187 7.49 -14.78 -23.01
CA VAL A 187 6.51 -15.13 -21.98
C VAL A 187 5.27 -14.28 -22.10
N ALA A 188 4.12 -14.93 -22.19
CA ALA A 188 2.86 -14.22 -22.20
C ALA A 188 2.58 -13.59 -20.82
N THR A 189 2.02 -12.36 -20.82
CA THR A 189 1.67 -11.62 -19.61
C THR A 189 0.25 -11.11 -19.65
N VAL A 190 -0.40 -11.02 -18.48
CA VAL A 190 -1.61 -10.25 -18.29
C VAL A 190 -1.30 -9.04 -17.41
N GLU A 191 -1.64 -7.86 -17.90
CA GLU A 191 -1.42 -6.58 -17.25
C GLU A 191 -2.74 -5.99 -16.81
N VAL A 192 -2.85 -5.68 -15.53
CA VAL A 192 -4.07 -5.13 -14.94
C VAL A 192 -3.75 -3.80 -14.26
N PRO A 193 -4.33 -2.68 -14.75
CA PRO A 193 -4.14 -1.38 -14.12
C PRO A 193 -4.84 -1.34 -12.77
N MET A 194 -4.13 -0.89 -11.74
CA MET A 194 -4.67 -0.68 -10.40
C MET A 194 -5.31 0.70 -10.33
N MET A 195 -6.63 0.72 -10.34
CA MET A 195 -7.41 1.97 -10.42
C MET A 195 -8.36 2.11 -9.23
N ALA A 196 -8.31 3.26 -8.56
CA ALA A 196 -9.28 3.64 -7.55
C ALA A 196 -9.67 5.12 -7.70
N ARG A 197 -10.94 5.45 -7.48
CA ARG A 197 -11.47 6.82 -7.53
C ARG A 197 -11.12 7.58 -8.82
N GLY A 198 -11.08 6.89 -9.97
CA GLY A 198 -10.73 7.48 -11.26
C GLY A 198 -9.24 7.75 -11.48
N GLN A 199 -8.37 7.36 -10.56
CA GLN A 199 -6.92 7.46 -10.67
C GLN A 199 -6.27 6.11 -10.82
N VAL A 200 -5.16 6.03 -11.56
CA VAL A 200 -4.30 4.86 -11.66
C VAL A 200 -3.21 4.96 -10.59
N PHE A 201 -3.07 3.93 -9.77
CA PHE A 201 -2.05 3.87 -8.71
C PHE A 201 -0.84 3.03 -9.12
N GLY A 202 -1.01 2.11 -10.08
CA GLY A 202 0.07 1.25 -10.54
C GLY A 202 -0.42 0.21 -11.55
N LEU A 203 0.39 -0.80 -11.76
CA LEU A 203 0.17 -1.90 -12.69
C LEU A 203 0.54 -3.22 -12.03
N LEU A 204 -0.37 -4.18 -12.05
CA LEU A 204 -0.10 -5.58 -11.71
C LEU A 204 0.14 -6.36 -12.99
N VAL A 205 1.27 -7.03 -13.09
CA VAL A 205 1.66 -7.91 -14.20
C VAL A 205 1.75 -9.33 -13.67
N LEU A 206 1.08 -10.27 -14.33
CA LEU A 206 1.27 -11.71 -14.11
C LEU A 206 1.75 -12.36 -15.40
N ALA A 207 2.72 -13.26 -15.29
CA ALA A 207 3.35 -13.97 -16.39
C ALA A 207 3.12 -15.47 -16.25
N TYR A 208 2.96 -16.15 -17.37
CA TYR A 208 2.89 -17.60 -17.43
C TYR A 208 3.78 -18.12 -18.55
N ASP A 209 4.74 -18.99 -18.19
CA ASP A 209 5.69 -19.60 -19.11
C ASP A 209 5.32 -21.07 -19.32
N GLY A 210 4.39 -21.33 -20.22
CA GLY A 210 3.93 -22.69 -20.49
C GLY A 210 3.06 -22.81 -21.73
N ALA A 211 2.71 -24.04 -22.06
CA ALA A 211 1.79 -24.32 -23.17
C ALA A 211 0.43 -23.67 -22.92
N GLU A 212 -0.21 -23.18 -23.99
CA GLU A 212 -1.52 -22.52 -23.94
C GLU A 212 -1.55 -21.27 -23.01
N ALA A 213 -0.44 -20.54 -22.93
CA ALA A 213 -0.27 -19.40 -22.02
C ALA A 213 -1.42 -18.38 -22.14
N PHE A 214 -1.88 -18.07 -23.34
CA PHE A 214 -3.01 -17.17 -23.57
C PHE A 214 -4.30 -17.63 -22.87
N GLN A 215 -4.62 -18.93 -22.97
CA GLN A 215 -5.84 -19.49 -22.36
C GLN A 215 -5.72 -19.51 -20.83
N ASN A 216 -4.55 -19.87 -20.30
CA ASN A 216 -4.27 -19.87 -18.88
C ASN A 216 -4.39 -18.46 -18.30
N LEU A 217 -3.78 -17.44 -18.91
CA LEU A 217 -3.90 -16.04 -18.50
C LEU A 217 -5.34 -15.51 -18.59
N LYS A 218 -6.08 -15.96 -19.63
CA LYS A 218 -7.51 -15.61 -19.75
C LYS A 218 -8.33 -16.24 -18.62
N GLY A 219 -8.00 -17.45 -18.20
CA GLY A 219 -8.65 -18.17 -17.11
C GLY A 219 -8.51 -17.45 -15.76
N ILE A 220 -7.31 -16.97 -15.43
CA ILE A 220 -7.04 -16.29 -14.16
C ILE A 220 -7.46 -14.82 -14.13
N ARG A 221 -7.95 -14.25 -15.22
CA ARG A 221 -8.24 -12.81 -15.36
C ARG A 221 -9.15 -12.26 -14.25
N ARG A 222 -10.09 -13.08 -13.74
CA ARG A 222 -10.97 -12.66 -12.63
C ARG A 222 -10.21 -12.52 -11.32
N VAL A 223 -9.35 -13.49 -11.00
CA VAL A 223 -8.51 -13.47 -9.79
C VAL A 223 -7.50 -12.33 -9.87
N THR A 224 -6.82 -12.18 -11.01
CA THR A 224 -5.86 -11.07 -11.23
C THR A 224 -6.51 -9.71 -11.04
N ARG A 225 -7.75 -9.56 -11.55
CA ARG A 225 -8.50 -8.31 -11.37
C ARG A 225 -8.87 -8.08 -9.92
N ALA A 226 -9.31 -9.12 -9.19
CA ALA A 226 -9.63 -9.00 -7.77
C ALA A 226 -8.41 -8.61 -6.93
N LEU A 227 -7.24 -9.20 -7.21
CA LEU A 227 -5.96 -8.81 -6.60
C LEU A 227 -5.63 -7.33 -6.89
N ALA A 228 -5.75 -6.91 -8.16
CA ALA A 228 -5.47 -5.53 -8.57
C ALA A 228 -6.46 -4.54 -7.95
N ASP A 229 -7.74 -4.87 -7.86
CA ASP A 229 -8.79 -4.01 -7.29
C ASP A 229 -8.56 -3.84 -5.76
N SER A 230 -8.25 -4.93 -5.02
CA SER A 230 -7.92 -4.88 -3.59
C SER A 230 -6.65 -4.04 -3.34
N MET A 231 -5.61 -4.26 -4.13
CA MET A 231 -4.37 -3.48 -4.05
C MET A 231 -4.58 -2.00 -4.39
N SER A 232 -5.42 -1.70 -5.40
CA SER A 232 -5.78 -0.33 -5.77
C SER A 232 -6.40 0.44 -4.62
N LEU A 233 -7.28 -0.21 -3.87
CA LEU A 233 -7.93 0.39 -2.71
C LEU A 233 -6.92 0.65 -1.59
N ALA A 234 -6.02 -0.31 -1.32
CA ALA A 234 -4.96 -0.14 -0.32
C ALA A 234 -4.03 1.04 -0.67
N LEU A 235 -3.52 1.09 -1.90
CA LEU A 235 -2.66 2.18 -2.37
C LEU A 235 -3.37 3.54 -2.33
N SER A 236 -4.66 3.58 -2.69
CA SER A 236 -5.48 4.80 -2.57
C SER A 236 -5.62 5.26 -1.12
N ASN A 237 -5.79 4.34 -0.17
CA ASN A 237 -5.90 4.67 1.25
C ASN A 237 -4.56 5.12 1.84
N ILE A 238 -3.44 4.48 1.48
CA ILE A 238 -2.09 4.90 1.86
C ILE A 238 -1.83 6.33 1.36
N ALA A 239 -2.06 6.59 0.07
CA ALA A 239 -1.89 7.92 -0.51
C ALA A 239 -2.79 8.99 0.14
N LEU A 240 -4.02 8.63 0.51
CA LEU A 240 -4.92 9.54 1.24
C LEU A 240 -4.42 9.83 2.65
N ARG A 241 -3.98 8.79 3.40
CA ARG A 241 -3.40 8.98 4.74
C ARG A 241 -2.17 9.89 4.69
N GLU A 242 -1.29 9.69 3.71
CA GLU A 242 -0.08 10.50 3.52
C GLU A 242 -0.42 11.95 3.16
N LYS A 243 -1.41 12.16 2.28
CA LYS A 243 -1.92 13.50 1.97
C LYS A 243 -2.50 14.20 3.21
N LEU A 244 -3.32 13.50 3.99
CA LEU A 244 -3.88 14.04 5.24
C LEU A 244 -2.78 14.34 6.26
N ARG A 245 -1.79 13.46 6.39
CA ARG A 245 -0.62 13.68 7.25
C ARG A 245 0.15 14.91 6.82
N THR A 246 0.44 15.05 5.53
CA THR A 246 1.16 16.22 4.98
C THR A 246 0.36 17.51 5.19
N GLN A 247 -0.94 17.49 4.97
CA GLN A 247 -1.82 18.64 5.26
C GLN A 247 -1.86 18.96 6.75
N SER A 248 -1.78 17.97 7.63
CA SER A 248 -1.71 18.14 9.09
C SER A 248 -0.36 18.62 9.60
N LEU A 249 0.71 18.60 8.79
CA LEU A 249 2.07 19.01 9.17
C LEU A 249 2.43 20.43 8.70
N ARG A 250 1.59 21.05 7.87
CA ARG A 250 1.83 22.41 7.35
C ARG A 250 0.79 23.38 7.85
N ASP A 251 1.23 24.64 8.02
CA ASP A 251 0.35 25.76 8.29
C ASP A 251 -0.39 26.17 7.00
N PRO A 252 -1.73 26.23 7.01
CA PRO A 252 -2.52 26.48 5.80
C PRO A 252 -2.36 27.90 5.24
N LEU A 253 -1.95 28.89 6.07
CA LEU A 253 -1.76 30.27 5.61
C LEU A 253 -0.43 30.47 4.92
N THR A 254 0.65 29.98 5.53
CA THR A 254 2.02 30.26 5.10
C THR A 254 2.64 29.12 4.26
N GLY A 255 2.10 27.91 4.31
CA GLY A 255 2.68 26.72 3.70
C GLY A 255 3.93 26.20 4.39
N LEU A 256 4.44 26.88 5.41
CA LEU A 256 5.53 26.41 6.27
C LEU A 256 5.10 25.18 7.07
N TYR A 257 6.04 24.48 7.67
CA TYR A 257 5.69 23.46 8.63
C TYR A 257 4.94 24.11 9.82
N ASN A 258 4.10 23.33 10.48
CA ASN A 258 3.43 23.79 11.71
C ASN A 258 4.25 23.42 12.96
N ARG A 259 3.80 23.89 14.10
CA ARG A 259 4.45 23.66 15.41
C ARG A 259 4.67 22.15 15.69
N ARG A 260 3.69 21.31 15.40
CA ARG A 260 3.78 19.86 15.68
C ARG A 260 4.93 19.20 14.91
N TYR A 261 5.04 19.49 13.61
CA TYR A 261 6.16 18.99 12.81
C TYR A 261 7.52 19.48 13.32
N MET A 262 7.56 20.77 13.75
CA MET A 262 8.77 21.39 14.28
C MET A 262 9.27 20.68 15.53
N GLU A 263 8.37 20.38 16.47
CA GLU A 263 8.70 19.66 17.71
C GLU A 263 9.26 18.25 17.40
N ASP A 264 8.61 17.50 16.51
CA ASP A 264 9.08 16.19 16.07
C ASP A 264 10.44 16.25 15.32
N ALA A 265 10.63 17.28 14.49
CA ALA A 265 11.88 17.49 13.75
C ALA A 265 13.02 17.86 14.68
N LEU A 266 12.77 18.73 15.65
CA LEU A 266 13.76 19.18 16.61
C LEU A 266 14.32 18.01 17.43
N GLU A 267 13.46 17.16 17.97
CA GLU A 267 13.87 15.98 18.72
C GLU A 267 14.83 15.09 17.90
N ARG A 268 14.50 14.85 16.62
CA ARG A 268 15.36 14.06 15.72
C ARG A 268 16.73 14.71 15.48
N TYR A 269 16.76 16.02 15.20
CA TYR A 269 18.01 16.73 14.91
C TYR A 269 18.90 16.86 16.15
N LEU A 270 18.30 17.07 17.32
CA LEU A 270 19.04 17.13 18.58
C LEU A 270 19.62 15.77 18.98
N SER A 271 18.85 14.69 18.84
CA SER A 271 19.37 13.33 19.04
C SER A 271 20.49 12.97 18.05
N LEU A 272 20.43 13.51 16.83
CA LEU A 272 21.52 13.34 15.86
C LEU A 272 22.76 14.15 16.28
N ALA A 273 22.57 15.39 16.70
CA ALA A 273 23.63 16.28 17.18
C ALA A 273 24.38 15.68 18.37
N GLU A 274 23.69 15.12 19.34
CA GLU A 274 24.27 14.41 20.49
C GLU A 274 25.15 13.21 20.06
N ARG A 275 24.70 12.44 19.10
CA ARG A 275 25.47 11.26 18.62
C ARG A 275 26.67 11.61 17.76
N THR A 276 26.56 12.67 16.95
CA THR A 276 27.60 13.05 15.98
C THR A 276 28.53 14.14 16.48
N GLY A 277 28.18 14.84 17.56
CA GLY A 277 28.86 16.03 18.04
C GLY A 277 28.71 17.26 17.11
N ALA A 278 27.83 17.18 16.10
CA ALA A 278 27.62 18.26 15.17
C ALA A 278 26.69 19.34 15.77
N ALA A 279 27.06 20.62 15.59
CA ALA A 279 26.26 21.73 16.12
C ALA A 279 24.89 21.78 15.42
N THR A 280 23.83 22.00 16.21
CA THR A 280 22.47 22.26 15.68
C THR A 280 21.94 23.53 16.34
N SER A 281 21.56 24.50 15.51
CA SER A 281 21.04 25.79 15.97
C SER A 281 19.52 25.85 15.83
N VAL A 282 18.91 26.53 16.79
CA VAL A 282 17.49 26.89 16.79
C VAL A 282 17.38 28.40 16.78
N VAL A 283 16.53 28.94 15.92
CA VAL A 283 16.25 30.36 15.82
C VAL A 283 14.77 30.58 16.09
N MET A 284 14.44 31.29 17.15
CA MET A 284 13.09 31.77 17.44
C MET A 284 12.92 33.17 16.85
N ILE A 285 11.79 33.42 16.20
CA ILE A 285 11.54 34.65 15.44
C ILE A 285 10.12 35.12 15.74
N ASP A 286 9.96 36.45 15.90
CA ASP A 286 8.68 37.06 16.10
C ASP A 286 8.58 38.38 15.30
N LEU A 287 7.46 38.54 14.59
CA LEU A 287 7.22 39.76 13.80
C LEU A 287 6.89 40.94 14.75
N ASP A 288 7.71 41.96 14.68
CA ASP A 288 7.59 43.11 15.57
C ASP A 288 6.28 43.89 15.33
N ASN A 289 5.55 44.17 16.41
CA ASN A 289 4.32 44.96 16.36
C ASN A 289 3.25 44.43 15.38
N PHE A 290 3.21 43.11 15.09
CA PHE A 290 2.29 42.52 14.13
C PHE A 290 0.82 42.77 14.45
N LYS A 291 0.44 42.77 15.74
CA LYS A 291 -0.89 43.15 16.15
C LYS A 291 -1.23 44.59 15.71
N ARG A 292 -0.32 45.56 15.89
CA ARG A 292 -0.51 46.94 15.45
C ARG A 292 -0.64 47.05 13.91
N LEU A 293 0.08 46.24 13.16
CA LEU A 293 -0.06 46.15 11.73
C LEU A 293 -1.47 45.66 11.33
N ASN A 294 -1.98 44.62 11.99
CA ASN A 294 -3.35 44.15 11.80
C ASN A 294 -4.41 45.20 12.17
N ASP A 295 -4.22 45.89 13.30
CA ASP A 295 -5.14 46.93 13.76
C ASP A 295 -5.21 48.10 12.78
N ASN A 296 -4.08 48.49 12.18
CA ASN A 296 -3.98 49.64 11.26
C ASN A 296 -4.39 49.30 9.81
N TYR A 297 -4.09 48.07 9.32
CA TYR A 297 -4.22 47.72 7.92
C TYR A 297 -5.16 46.54 7.66
N GLY A 298 -5.72 45.94 8.69
CA GLY A 298 -6.62 44.79 8.63
C GLY A 298 -5.91 43.44 8.55
N HIS A 299 -6.62 42.39 8.99
CA HIS A 299 -6.09 41.00 9.00
C HIS A 299 -5.65 40.50 7.65
N ALA A 300 -6.33 40.86 6.55
CA ALA A 300 -5.95 40.45 5.19
C ALA A 300 -4.54 40.94 4.82
N LYS A 301 -4.13 42.10 5.30
CA LYS A 301 -2.78 42.63 5.12
C LYS A 301 -1.77 41.86 5.95
N GLY A 302 -2.09 41.56 7.23
CA GLY A 302 -1.24 40.73 8.08
C GLY A 302 -1.03 39.32 7.47
N ASP A 303 -2.08 38.73 6.96
CA ASP A 303 -2.00 37.45 6.25
C ASP A 303 -1.10 37.49 4.99
N ALA A 304 -1.15 38.56 4.23
CA ALA A 304 -0.26 38.77 3.08
C ALA A 304 1.21 38.90 3.55
N VAL A 305 1.46 39.69 4.60
CA VAL A 305 2.80 39.82 5.19
C VAL A 305 3.34 38.48 5.66
N LEU A 306 2.53 37.67 6.36
CA LEU A 306 2.96 36.33 6.82
C LEU A 306 3.31 35.41 5.66
N ARG A 307 2.56 35.45 4.55
CA ARG A 307 2.88 34.65 3.35
C ARG A 307 4.19 35.09 2.71
N ASP A 308 4.42 36.39 2.59
CA ASP A 308 5.63 36.93 1.97
C ASP A 308 6.86 36.70 2.86
N VAL A 309 6.72 36.85 4.18
CA VAL A 309 7.75 36.44 5.14
C VAL A 309 8.10 34.96 4.98
N ALA A 310 7.09 34.09 4.93
CA ALA A 310 7.32 32.67 4.71
C ALA A 310 8.07 32.39 3.39
N GLY A 311 7.73 33.11 2.32
CA GLY A 311 8.43 33.04 1.03
C GLY A 311 9.90 33.42 1.14
N GLN A 312 10.24 34.45 1.96
CA GLN A 312 11.65 34.84 2.19
C GLN A 312 12.44 33.71 2.86
N PHE A 313 11.84 33.00 3.83
CA PHE A 313 12.49 31.87 4.49
C PHE A 313 12.75 30.71 3.51
N VAL A 314 11.73 30.30 2.77
CA VAL A 314 11.85 29.20 1.80
C VAL A 314 12.90 29.49 0.73
N GLY A 315 12.98 30.76 0.27
CA GLY A 315 13.94 31.17 -0.74
C GLY A 315 15.38 31.36 -0.25
N ALA A 316 15.60 31.42 1.07
CA ALA A 316 16.91 31.70 1.68
C ALA A 316 17.54 30.50 2.38
N LEU A 317 16.74 29.50 2.79
CA LEU A 317 17.16 28.36 3.55
C LEU A 317 17.46 27.14 2.66
N ARG A 318 18.33 26.26 3.14
CA ARG A 318 18.68 25.02 2.44
C ARG A 318 17.55 23.98 2.60
N PRO A 319 17.47 22.96 1.74
CA PRO A 319 16.51 21.85 1.90
C PRO A 319 16.64 21.09 3.23
N SER A 320 17.83 21.12 3.85
CA SER A 320 18.08 20.51 5.16
C SER A 320 17.60 21.37 6.33
N ASP A 321 17.43 22.68 6.13
CA ASP A 321 16.97 23.61 7.15
C ASP A 321 15.45 23.46 7.28
N VAL A 322 14.93 23.50 8.49
CA VAL A 322 13.50 23.35 8.75
C VAL A 322 12.95 24.68 9.24
N VAL A 323 11.88 25.17 8.60
CA VAL A 323 11.17 26.37 9.03
C VAL A 323 9.71 26.08 9.27
N ALA A 324 9.18 26.58 10.40
CA ALA A 324 7.79 26.41 10.78
C ALA A 324 7.17 27.70 11.32
N ARG A 325 5.86 27.79 11.18
CA ARG A 325 5.05 28.72 11.93
C ARG A 325 4.78 28.12 13.31
N TYR A 326 5.37 28.71 14.33
CA TYR A 326 5.33 28.19 15.71
C TYR A 326 4.13 28.71 16.49
N GLY A 327 3.75 29.95 16.21
CA GLY A 327 2.59 30.66 16.80
C GLY A 327 1.84 31.49 15.76
N GLY A 328 1.07 32.46 16.24
CA GLY A 328 0.31 33.39 15.38
C GLY A 328 1.21 34.21 14.45
N GLU A 329 2.21 34.89 15.04
CA GLU A 329 3.21 35.73 14.40
C GLU A 329 4.65 35.24 14.66
N GLU A 330 4.76 34.05 15.30
CA GLU A 330 6.02 33.43 15.68
C GLU A 330 6.44 32.38 14.68
N LEU A 331 7.71 32.39 14.32
CA LEU A 331 8.35 31.42 13.44
C LEU A 331 9.54 30.79 14.15
N MET A 332 9.88 29.58 13.75
CA MET A 332 11.04 28.87 14.27
C MET A 332 11.80 28.21 13.13
N VAL A 333 13.14 28.29 13.20
CA VAL A 333 14.03 27.63 12.24
C VAL A 333 14.96 26.69 12.96
N ILE A 334 15.15 25.48 12.43
CA ILE A 334 16.19 24.54 12.84
C ILE A 334 17.27 24.51 11.74
N LEU A 335 18.51 24.70 12.14
CA LEU A 335 19.67 24.70 11.27
C LEU A 335 20.60 23.55 11.67
N PRO A 336 20.48 22.38 11.04
CA PRO A 336 21.38 21.26 11.30
C PRO A 336 22.80 21.56 10.80
N ASN A 337 23.82 21.02 11.49
CA ASN A 337 25.23 21.23 11.18
C ASN A 337 25.58 22.73 11.05
N CYS A 338 25.10 23.54 11.97
CA CYS A 338 25.26 24.99 11.97
C CYS A 338 25.60 25.48 13.37
N GLY A 339 26.77 26.07 13.55
CA GLY A 339 27.20 26.69 14.80
C GLY A 339 26.54 28.03 15.05
N VAL A 340 26.70 28.57 16.28
CA VAL A 340 26.02 29.79 16.72
C VAL A 340 26.37 31.01 15.84
N GLU A 341 27.60 31.15 15.40
CA GLU A 341 28.05 32.29 14.58
C GLU A 341 27.41 32.26 13.19
N ASP A 342 27.43 31.09 12.53
CA ASP A 342 26.77 30.91 11.23
C ASP A 342 25.26 31.05 11.31
N ALA A 343 24.66 30.57 12.42
CA ALA A 343 23.23 30.71 12.65
C ALA A 343 22.83 32.18 12.86
N ALA A 344 23.62 32.94 13.62
CA ALA A 344 23.41 34.38 13.82
C ALA A 344 23.57 35.14 12.49
N ALA A 345 24.56 34.82 11.66
CA ALA A 345 24.73 35.42 10.34
C ALA A 345 23.54 35.13 9.40
N LYS A 346 23.03 33.89 9.42
CA LYS A 346 21.81 33.52 8.69
C LYS A 346 20.58 34.26 9.21
N ALA A 347 20.42 34.36 10.53
CA ALA A 347 19.34 35.10 11.14
C ALA A 347 19.36 36.58 10.75
N GLU A 348 20.53 37.21 10.70
CA GLU A 348 20.68 38.60 10.28
C GLU A 348 20.33 38.80 8.80
N MET A 349 20.74 37.88 7.92
CA MET A 349 20.33 37.88 6.52
C MET A 349 18.80 37.80 6.38
N LEU A 350 18.15 36.93 7.17
CA LEU A 350 16.68 36.77 7.17
C LEU A 350 16.00 38.03 7.71
N ARG A 351 16.53 38.62 8.78
CA ARG A 351 16.05 39.88 9.35
C ARG A 351 16.02 41.00 8.28
N MET A 352 17.13 41.20 7.57
CA MET A 352 17.21 42.22 6.49
C MET A 352 16.21 41.94 5.36
N ARG A 353 15.99 40.69 4.99
CA ARG A 353 14.98 40.32 3.99
C ARG A 353 13.57 40.64 4.45
N ILE A 354 13.26 40.39 5.71
CA ILE A 354 11.94 40.72 6.29
C ILE A 354 11.78 42.27 6.35
N GLU A 355 12.80 42.98 6.79
CA GLU A 355 12.77 44.45 6.84
C GLU A 355 12.51 45.05 5.45
N SER A 356 13.10 44.50 4.37
CA SER A 356 12.89 44.96 2.99
C SER A 356 11.43 44.81 2.51
N LEU A 357 10.63 43.95 3.14
CA LEU A 357 9.20 43.82 2.83
C LEU A 357 8.42 45.07 3.20
N SER A 358 8.97 45.96 4.08
CA SER A 358 8.35 47.26 4.41
C SER A 358 8.08 48.12 3.16
N GLU A 359 8.98 48.11 2.21
CA GLU A 359 8.80 48.86 0.98
C GLU A 359 7.70 48.20 0.09
N VAL A 360 7.71 46.91 0.00
CA VAL A 360 6.73 46.13 -0.80
C VAL A 360 5.31 46.34 -0.27
N HIS A 361 5.17 46.32 1.04
CA HIS A 361 3.85 46.41 1.70
C HIS A 361 3.41 47.85 2.03
N GLY A 362 4.32 48.84 1.93
CA GLY A 362 4.04 50.23 2.31
C GLY A 362 3.68 50.36 3.79
N ALA A 363 4.21 49.50 4.66
CA ALA A 363 3.98 49.40 6.08
C ALA A 363 5.26 48.98 6.81
N PRO A 364 5.56 49.45 8.00
CA PRO A 364 6.75 49.04 8.75
C PRO A 364 6.64 47.56 9.13
N ILE A 365 7.56 46.75 8.61
CA ILE A 365 7.67 45.33 8.89
C ILE A 365 9.10 45.06 9.37
N SER A 366 9.23 44.45 10.52
CA SER A 366 10.48 43.95 11.06
C SER A 366 10.25 42.70 11.91
N ALA A 367 11.30 42.01 12.26
CA ALA A 367 11.25 40.85 13.13
C ALA A 367 12.45 40.86 14.09
N SER A 368 12.23 40.33 15.28
CA SER A 368 13.26 40.08 16.28
C SER A 368 13.63 38.60 16.27
N PHE A 369 14.89 38.27 16.51
CA PHE A 369 15.47 36.93 16.39
C PHE A 369 16.22 36.58 17.66
N GLY A 370 15.99 35.34 18.17
CA GLY A 370 16.77 34.74 19.25
C GLY A 370 17.40 33.43 18.76
N VAL A 371 18.71 33.27 18.92
CA VAL A 371 19.50 32.13 18.48
C VAL A 371 20.06 31.35 19.63
N ALA A 372 19.91 30.03 19.63
CA ALA A 372 20.58 29.12 20.55
C ALA A 372 21.10 27.89 19.81
N THR A 373 22.21 27.29 20.28
CA THR A 373 22.92 26.22 19.59
C THR A 373 23.35 25.13 20.58
N VAL A 374 23.11 23.89 20.24
CA VAL A 374 23.66 22.71 20.94
C VAL A 374 24.87 22.26 20.16
N PRO A 375 26.04 22.01 20.81
CA PRO A 375 26.30 22.11 22.26
C PRO A 375 26.85 23.48 22.70
N GLU A 376 26.96 24.48 21.84
CA GLU A 376 27.72 25.73 22.10
C GLU A 376 27.11 26.62 23.16
N THR A 377 25.78 26.81 23.15
CA THR A 377 25.05 27.60 24.12
C THR A 377 24.27 26.76 25.13
N SER A 378 23.80 25.56 24.73
CA SER A 378 23.06 24.62 25.57
C SER A 378 23.69 23.23 25.53
N ILE A 379 23.71 22.52 26.69
CA ILE A 379 24.14 21.12 26.75
C ILE A 379 23.02 20.19 26.35
N ASN A 380 21.83 20.49 26.89
CA ASN A 380 20.67 19.61 26.76
C ASN A 380 19.79 20.07 25.62
N ALA A 381 19.29 19.12 24.88
CA ALA A 381 18.28 19.35 23.85
C ALA A 381 17.04 20.10 24.38
N ALA A 382 16.62 19.79 25.62
CA ALA A 382 15.46 20.39 26.24
C ALA A 382 15.61 21.89 26.51
N ASP A 383 16.83 22.40 26.67
CA ASP A 383 17.09 23.79 27.05
C ASP A 383 17.24 24.72 25.85
N VAL A 384 17.42 24.21 24.63
CA VAL A 384 17.73 25.01 23.45
C VAL A 384 16.58 25.95 23.07
N ILE A 385 15.33 25.49 23.13
CA ILE A 385 14.16 26.35 22.86
C ILE A 385 14.02 27.45 23.94
N PRO A 386 14.02 27.16 25.26
CA PRO A 386 14.01 28.16 26.28
C PRO A 386 15.12 29.21 26.13
N MET A 387 16.32 28.81 25.75
CA MET A 387 17.44 29.74 25.54
C MET A 387 17.26 30.60 24.27
N ALA A 388 16.75 30.05 23.19
CA ALA A 388 16.41 30.83 22.00
C ALA A 388 15.28 31.83 22.27
N ASP A 389 14.29 31.44 23.06
CA ASP A 389 13.19 32.33 23.48
C ASP A 389 13.67 33.44 24.39
N ALA A 390 14.54 33.14 25.34
CA ALA A 390 15.17 34.17 26.20
C ALA A 390 16.00 35.19 25.37
N ALA A 391 16.73 34.69 24.36
CA ALA A 391 17.48 35.54 23.43
C ALA A 391 16.53 36.40 22.57
N LEU A 392 15.40 35.83 22.09
CA LEU A 392 14.36 36.60 21.39
C LEU A 392 13.75 37.67 22.27
N TYR A 393 13.46 37.37 23.52
CA TYR A 393 12.95 38.35 24.48
C TYR A 393 13.95 39.48 24.71
N ALA A 394 15.25 39.17 24.80
CA ALA A 394 16.33 40.17 24.87
C ALA A 394 16.36 41.07 23.63
N ALA A 395 16.17 40.47 22.41
CA ALA A 395 16.12 41.23 21.15
C ALA A 395 14.93 42.22 21.14
N LYS A 396 13.76 41.78 21.61
CA LYS A 396 12.57 42.66 21.73
C LYS A 396 12.81 43.82 22.68
N ASN A 397 13.53 43.59 23.79
CA ASN A 397 13.88 44.64 24.77
C ASN A 397 15.00 45.55 24.32
N ALA A 398 15.92 45.08 23.46
CA ALA A 398 17.01 45.87 22.90
C ALA A 398 16.55 46.88 21.85
N GLY A 399 15.26 46.96 21.55
CA GLY A 399 14.70 47.90 20.58
C GLY A 399 14.06 47.23 19.36
N LYS A 400 13.95 45.91 19.39
CA LYS A 400 13.41 45.10 18.25
C LYS A 400 14.29 45.13 16.99
N ASN A 401 13.83 44.48 15.92
CA ASN A 401 14.51 44.47 14.64
C ASN A 401 16.01 44.11 14.74
N CYS A 402 16.35 43.13 15.55
CA CYS A 402 17.72 42.70 15.78
C CYS A 402 17.80 41.19 16.04
N VAL A 403 19.03 40.68 15.96
CA VAL A 403 19.38 39.29 16.26
C VAL A 403 20.17 39.25 17.56
N ILE A 404 19.76 38.44 18.52
CA ILE A 404 20.54 38.13 19.72
C ILE A 404 20.77 36.64 19.79
N ALA A 405 22.03 36.25 19.95
CA ALA A 405 22.40 34.87 20.26
C ALA A 405 22.52 34.69 21.78
N ALA A 406 22.12 33.52 22.24
CA ALA A 406 22.36 33.14 23.64
C ALA A 406 23.87 33.04 23.89
N ASP A 407 24.27 33.40 25.13
CA ASP A 407 25.68 33.40 25.52
C ASP A 407 26.32 32.01 25.33
N LYS A 408 27.52 32.01 24.78
CA LYS A 408 28.32 30.79 24.74
C LYS A 408 28.65 30.34 26.17
N ARG A 409 28.53 29.06 26.42
CA ARG A 409 28.94 28.49 27.69
C ARG A 409 30.42 28.77 27.91
N SER A 410 30.72 29.28 29.12
CA SER A 410 32.10 29.29 29.63
C SER A 410 32.48 27.82 29.85
N THR A 411 33.26 27.23 28.96
CA THR A 411 33.95 25.95 29.21
C THR A 411 34.93 26.17 30.34
N SER A 412 34.53 25.83 31.56
CA SER A 412 35.52 25.70 32.64
C SER A 412 36.43 24.53 32.31
N PRO A 413 37.78 24.63 32.50
CA PRO A 413 38.71 23.53 32.24
C PRO A 413 38.38 22.23 33.00
N ASP A 414 37.55 22.30 34.04
CA ASP A 414 37.13 21.16 34.87
C ASP A 414 36.07 20.25 34.22
N ASP A 415 35.33 20.71 33.22
CA ASP A 415 34.29 19.92 32.54
C ASP A 415 34.87 18.93 31.50
N LEU A 416 36.18 18.97 31.22
CA LEU A 416 36.86 18.07 30.28
C LEU A 416 37.39 16.78 30.94
N VAL A 417 37.24 16.63 32.26
CA VAL A 417 37.63 15.41 32.98
C VAL A 417 36.40 14.51 33.15
N GLY A 418 36.18 13.65 32.17
CA GLY A 418 35.22 12.53 32.31
C GLY A 418 35.57 11.69 33.57
N PRO A 419 34.59 10.95 34.13
CA PRO A 419 34.78 10.22 35.39
C PRO A 419 35.94 9.23 35.24
N ARG A 420 37.02 9.44 36.00
CA ARG A 420 38.11 8.48 36.17
C ARG A 420 37.49 7.23 36.79
N LEU A 421 37.43 6.14 36.03
CA LEU A 421 37.20 4.81 36.57
C LEU A 421 38.29 4.54 37.62
N ALA A 422 37.91 4.53 38.88
CA ALA A 422 38.73 4.04 39.96
C ALA A 422 38.93 2.53 39.76
N VAL A 423 40.06 2.14 39.25
CA VAL A 423 40.52 0.74 39.29
C VAL A 423 40.92 0.50 40.75
N THR A 424 40.04 -0.17 41.49
CA THR A 424 40.43 -0.80 42.78
C THR A 424 41.09 -2.13 42.46
N GLY A 425 42.33 -2.25 42.96
CA GLY A 425 43.13 -3.46 42.93
C GLY A 425 42.60 -4.63 43.78
#